data_6fd82152446f2d5aac28c07e88903476
#
_entry.id   6fd82152446f2d5aac28c07e88903476
#
_cell.length_a   1.000
_cell.length_b   1.000
_cell.length_c   1.000
_cell.angle_alpha   90.00
_cell.angle_beta   90.00
_cell.angle_gamma   90.00
#
_symmetry.space_group_name_H-M   'P 1'
#
loop_
_entity.id
_entity.type
_entity.pdbx_description
1 polymer ?
#
loop_
_entity_poly.entity_id
_entity_poly.type
_entity_poly.pdbx_seq_one_letter_code
_entity_poly.pdbx_strand_id
1 'polypeptide(L)'
;MVQLYFTDGSALRAPVSVEGVRVDLSVSLTEAAGRIGLMDGMLFFLDRDGSYLHDVNQFFRACPTMGLRSRHSLRAYAHDIFVWMRFLEERRGGKQLWRADYNDVVAFHHARRLSDAPFQISASSWNRAIAALDKLYRWALEEGLIASSPFR
;
A
#
# COMPACT_ATOMS: atom_id res chain seq x y z
N MET A 1 -2.69 -4.29 12.90
CA MET A 1 -1.83 -3.29 12.25
C MET A 1 -1.71 -3.65 10.78
N VAL A 2 -1.95 -2.69 9.89
CA VAL A 2 -1.75 -2.88 8.44
C VAL A 2 -0.33 -3.33 8.12
N GLN A 3 -0.19 -4.18 7.12
CA GLN A 3 1.09 -4.74 6.70
C GLN A 3 1.27 -4.54 5.20
N LEU A 4 2.49 -4.22 4.78
CA LEU A 4 2.88 -4.04 3.39
C LEU A 4 3.85 -5.15 2.99
N TYR A 5 3.54 -5.85 1.92
CA TYR A 5 4.35 -6.95 1.37
C TYR A 5 4.68 -6.70 -0.09
N PHE A 6 5.70 -7.42 -0.54
CA PHE A 6 6.07 -7.49 -1.95
C PHE A 6 6.10 -8.95 -2.39
N THR A 7 5.58 -9.25 -3.55
CA THR A 7 5.60 -10.60 -4.09
C THR A 7 7.04 -11.04 -4.36
N ASP A 8 7.33 -12.28 -4.02
CA ASP A 8 8.62 -12.91 -4.28
C ASP A 8 8.40 -14.23 -5.04
N GLY A 9 8.70 -14.23 -6.32
CA GLY A 9 8.56 -15.40 -7.18
C GLY A 9 9.55 -16.51 -6.85
N SER A 10 10.58 -16.26 -6.06
CA SER A 10 11.52 -17.31 -5.61
C SER A 10 10.80 -18.35 -4.76
N ALA A 11 9.80 -17.93 -3.96
CA ALA A 11 8.99 -18.83 -3.16
C ALA A 11 8.15 -19.80 -4.01
N LEU A 12 7.75 -19.41 -5.23
CA LEU A 12 7.02 -20.26 -6.17
C LEU A 12 7.89 -21.34 -6.80
N ARG A 13 9.20 -21.17 -6.75
CA ARG A 13 10.20 -22.11 -7.32
C ARG A 13 10.67 -23.14 -6.31
N ALA A 14 10.36 -22.96 -5.04
CA ALA A 14 10.75 -23.90 -4.01
C ALA A 14 9.78 -25.10 -3.95
N PRO A 15 10.29 -26.34 -3.82
CA PRO A 15 9.42 -27.49 -3.59
C PRO A 15 8.69 -27.36 -2.27
N VAL A 16 7.42 -27.80 -2.26
CA VAL A 16 6.56 -27.79 -1.07
C VAL A 16 6.47 -29.21 -0.51
N SER A 17 6.54 -29.35 0.82
CA SER A 17 6.29 -30.62 1.48
C SER A 17 4.85 -30.70 1.95
N VAL A 18 4.13 -31.71 1.49
CA VAL A 18 2.74 -32.01 1.89
C VAL A 18 2.73 -33.42 2.47
N GLU A 19 2.37 -33.54 3.74
CA GLU A 19 2.34 -34.82 4.47
C GLU A 19 3.63 -35.66 4.33
N GLY A 20 4.78 -35.00 4.33
CA GLY A 20 6.09 -35.63 4.18
C GLY A 20 6.49 -35.97 2.75
N VAL A 21 5.63 -35.71 1.76
CA VAL A 21 5.94 -35.85 0.34
C VAL A 21 6.39 -34.51 -0.24
N ARG A 22 7.55 -34.53 -0.86
CA ARG A 22 8.09 -33.34 -1.55
C ARG A 22 7.44 -33.21 -2.94
N VAL A 23 6.73 -32.08 -3.14
CA VAL A 23 6.05 -31.79 -4.41
C VAL A 23 6.65 -30.53 -5.01
N ASP A 24 7.09 -30.61 -6.27
CA ASP A 24 7.56 -29.47 -7.03
C ASP A 24 6.44 -28.95 -7.94
N LEU A 25 5.84 -27.82 -7.55
CA LEU A 25 4.80 -27.12 -8.30
C LEU A 25 5.33 -25.87 -9.00
N SER A 26 6.64 -25.65 -9.02
CA SER A 26 7.25 -24.39 -9.46
C SER A 26 6.84 -23.97 -10.86
N VAL A 27 6.79 -24.90 -11.82
CA VAL A 27 6.40 -24.61 -13.21
C VAL A 27 4.94 -24.20 -13.27
N SER A 28 4.04 -24.99 -12.69
CA SER A 28 2.59 -24.72 -12.70
C SER A 28 2.23 -23.43 -11.98
N LEU A 29 2.85 -23.15 -10.84
CA LEU A 29 2.61 -21.93 -10.08
C LEU A 29 3.16 -20.70 -10.81
N THR A 30 4.34 -20.80 -11.43
CA THR A 30 4.94 -19.72 -12.22
C THR A 30 4.08 -19.39 -13.44
N GLU A 31 3.59 -20.39 -14.16
CA GLU A 31 2.68 -20.21 -15.31
C GLU A 31 1.35 -19.59 -14.88
N ALA A 32 0.75 -20.06 -13.79
CA ALA A 32 -0.49 -19.51 -13.24
C ALA A 32 -0.30 -18.05 -12.83
N ALA A 33 0.80 -17.71 -12.14
CA ALA A 33 1.14 -16.35 -11.77
C ALA A 33 1.30 -15.44 -13.00
N GLY A 34 1.96 -15.93 -14.06
CA GLY A 34 2.10 -15.20 -15.31
C GLY A 34 0.77 -14.91 -15.99
N ARG A 35 -0.18 -15.85 -15.98
CA ARG A 35 -1.52 -15.68 -16.57
C ARG A 35 -2.34 -14.59 -15.89
N ILE A 36 -2.20 -14.42 -14.57
CA ILE A 36 -2.89 -13.38 -13.81
C ILE A 36 -2.08 -12.08 -13.70
N GLY A 37 -0.93 -12.00 -14.38
CA GLY A 37 -0.08 -10.81 -14.37
C GLY A 37 0.68 -10.59 -13.06
N LEU A 38 0.83 -11.63 -12.25
CA LEU A 38 1.60 -11.56 -11.00
C LEU A 38 3.10 -11.61 -11.34
N MET A 39 3.81 -10.54 -11.00
CA MET A 39 5.25 -10.40 -11.18
C MET A 39 5.97 -10.27 -9.85
N ASP A 40 7.30 -10.56 -9.85
CA ASP A 40 8.14 -10.31 -8.68
C ASP A 40 8.13 -8.82 -8.29
N GLY A 41 8.09 -8.59 -6.98
CA GLY A 41 8.14 -7.25 -6.44
C GLY A 41 6.83 -6.46 -6.56
N MET A 42 5.72 -7.09 -6.92
CA MET A 42 4.41 -6.47 -6.81
C MET A 42 4.06 -6.25 -5.36
N LEU A 43 3.65 -5.04 -5.04
CA LEU A 43 3.24 -4.70 -3.68
C LEU A 43 1.77 -5.09 -3.42
N PHE A 44 1.50 -5.42 -2.16
CA PHE A 44 0.13 -5.62 -1.67
C PHE A 44 0.03 -5.36 -0.17
N PHE A 45 -1.14 -4.93 0.26
CA PHE A 45 -1.45 -4.64 1.65
C PHE A 45 -2.36 -5.71 2.23
N LEU A 46 -2.05 -6.10 3.45
CA LEU A 46 -2.90 -6.94 4.29
C LEU A 46 -3.32 -6.17 5.54
N ASP A 47 -4.50 -6.44 6.04
CA ASP A 47 -4.92 -5.96 7.35
C ASP A 47 -4.22 -6.78 8.46
N ARG A 48 -4.41 -6.36 9.70
CA ARG A 48 -3.82 -6.98 10.91
C ARG A 48 -4.17 -8.46 11.09
N ASP A 49 -5.30 -8.90 10.56
CA ASP A 49 -5.76 -10.29 10.59
C ASP A 49 -5.32 -11.10 9.36
N GLY A 50 -4.52 -10.52 8.46
CA GLY A 50 -4.07 -11.12 7.23
C GLY A 50 -5.05 -11.01 6.05
N SER A 51 -6.17 -10.30 6.23
CA SER A 51 -7.14 -10.06 5.16
C SER A 51 -6.58 -9.12 4.10
N TYR A 52 -6.85 -9.43 2.83
CA TYR A 52 -6.41 -8.65 1.69
C TYR A 52 -7.17 -7.31 1.60
N LEU A 53 -6.44 -6.20 1.63
CA LEU A 53 -7.01 -4.85 1.51
C LEU A 53 -7.32 -4.53 0.04
N HIS A 54 -8.50 -4.95 -0.40
CA HIS A 54 -8.89 -4.98 -1.80
C HIS A 54 -8.79 -3.61 -2.48
N ASP A 55 -9.37 -2.59 -1.90
CA ASP A 55 -9.43 -1.24 -2.48
C ASP A 55 -8.04 -0.61 -2.65
N VAL A 56 -7.20 -0.67 -1.60
CA VAL A 56 -5.83 -0.13 -1.66
C VAL A 56 -4.99 -0.87 -2.69
N ASN A 57 -5.11 -2.19 -2.72
CA ASN A 57 -4.39 -3.01 -3.70
C ASN A 57 -4.87 -2.75 -5.13
N GLN A 58 -6.16 -2.50 -5.32
CA GLN A 58 -6.73 -2.12 -6.62
C GLN A 58 -6.19 -0.76 -7.09
N PHE A 59 -6.07 0.22 -6.18
CA PHE A 59 -5.42 1.49 -6.49
C PHE A 59 -4.02 1.29 -7.08
N PHE A 60 -3.18 0.47 -6.44
CA PHE A 60 -1.82 0.23 -6.93
C PHE A 60 -1.78 -0.49 -8.28
N ARG A 61 -2.75 -1.35 -8.57
CA ARG A 61 -2.90 -1.96 -9.89
C ARG A 61 -3.33 -0.96 -10.96
N ALA A 62 -4.10 0.06 -10.58
CA ALA A 62 -4.52 1.13 -11.48
C ALA A 62 -3.43 2.18 -11.72
N CYS A 63 -2.45 2.32 -10.82
CA CYS A 63 -1.40 3.34 -10.90
C CYS A 63 -0.68 3.43 -12.26
N PRO A 64 -0.31 2.32 -12.94
CA PRO A 64 0.31 2.40 -14.26
C PRO A 64 -0.55 3.10 -15.32
N THR A 65 -1.86 2.95 -15.26
CA THR A 65 -2.80 3.63 -16.18
C THR A 65 -2.94 5.12 -15.86
N MET A 66 -2.60 5.52 -14.65
CA MET A 66 -2.58 6.91 -14.18
C MET A 66 -1.19 7.57 -14.31
N GLY A 67 -0.29 6.96 -15.08
CA GLY A 67 1.04 7.50 -15.35
C GLY A 67 2.14 7.14 -14.33
N LEU A 68 1.82 6.40 -13.27
CA LEU A 68 2.78 5.95 -12.26
C LEU A 68 3.25 4.52 -12.56
N ARG A 69 4.28 4.39 -13.42
CA ARG A 69 4.72 3.09 -13.96
C ARG A 69 6.01 2.55 -13.35
N SER A 70 6.85 3.41 -12.82
CA SER A 70 8.13 3.00 -12.22
C SER A 70 7.92 2.19 -10.95
N ARG A 71 8.56 1.02 -10.85
CA ARG A 71 8.55 0.20 -9.62
C ARG A 71 9.07 0.99 -8.42
N HIS A 72 10.10 1.80 -8.62
CA HIS A 72 10.67 2.64 -7.56
C HIS A 72 9.65 3.67 -7.04
N SER A 73 8.94 4.33 -7.94
CA SER A 73 7.88 5.30 -7.59
C SER A 73 6.69 4.62 -6.91
N LEU A 74 6.27 3.44 -7.39
CA LEU A 74 5.21 2.65 -6.76
C LEU A 74 5.57 2.23 -5.34
N ARG A 75 6.82 1.79 -5.11
CA ARG A 75 7.31 1.44 -3.77
C ARG A 75 7.34 2.64 -2.83
N ALA A 76 7.79 3.78 -3.31
CA ALA A 76 7.79 5.02 -2.53
C ALA A 76 6.38 5.44 -2.13
N TYR A 77 5.43 5.41 -3.05
CA TYR A 77 4.01 5.70 -2.79
C TYR A 77 3.40 4.69 -1.82
N ALA A 78 3.69 3.40 -1.99
CA ALA A 78 3.23 2.36 -1.09
C ALA A 78 3.72 2.59 0.35
N HIS A 79 4.98 2.96 0.50
CA HIS A 79 5.53 3.28 1.80
C HIS A 79 4.85 4.51 2.44
N ASP A 80 4.64 5.56 1.67
CA ASP A 80 3.97 6.77 2.16
C ASP A 80 2.52 6.50 2.59
N ILE A 81 1.78 5.70 1.81
CA ILE A 81 0.41 5.28 2.14
C ILE A 81 0.41 4.34 3.35
N PHE A 82 1.37 3.43 3.46
CA PHE A 82 1.53 2.57 4.62
C PHE A 82 1.74 3.38 5.92
N VAL A 83 2.62 4.38 5.89
CA VAL A 83 2.88 5.26 7.04
C VAL A 83 1.62 6.04 7.43
N TRP A 84 0.85 6.51 6.45
CA TRP A 84 -0.43 7.17 6.69
C TRP A 84 -1.45 6.24 7.35
N MET A 85 -1.63 5.03 6.84
CA MET A 85 -2.55 4.05 7.40
C MET A 85 -2.18 3.69 8.84
N ARG A 86 -0.88 3.48 9.10
CA ARG A 86 -0.39 3.25 10.47
C ARG A 86 -0.63 4.44 11.39
N PHE A 87 -0.44 5.65 10.91
CA PHE A 87 -0.75 6.86 11.68
C PHE A 87 -2.23 6.92 12.06
N LEU A 88 -3.13 6.61 11.14
CA LEU A 88 -4.56 6.54 11.44
C LEU A 88 -4.89 5.48 12.50
N GLU A 89 -4.28 4.31 12.40
CA GLU A 89 -4.47 3.23 13.38
C GLU A 89 -3.94 3.61 14.76
N GLU A 90 -2.71 4.08 14.83
CA GLU A 90 -1.98 4.28 16.10
C GLU A 90 -2.29 5.61 16.79
N ARG A 91 -2.55 6.66 16.03
CA ARG A 91 -2.68 8.04 16.52
C ARG A 91 -4.06 8.65 16.35
N ARG A 92 -4.93 8.00 15.56
CA ARG A 92 -6.29 8.50 15.28
C ARG A 92 -7.39 7.52 15.67
N GLY A 93 -7.13 6.73 16.72
CA GLY A 93 -8.13 5.83 17.33
C GLY A 93 -8.54 4.66 16.45
N GLY A 94 -7.66 4.14 15.62
CA GLY A 94 -7.98 3.03 14.71
C GLY A 94 -8.82 3.46 13.52
N LYS A 95 -8.77 4.73 13.14
CA LYS A 95 -9.58 5.26 12.03
C LYS A 95 -9.24 4.54 10.72
N GLN A 96 -10.27 4.11 10.01
CA GLN A 96 -10.12 3.48 8.71
C GLN A 96 -9.70 4.49 7.64
N LEU A 97 -8.95 4.04 6.64
CA LEU A 97 -8.40 4.85 5.55
C LEU A 97 -9.45 5.76 4.89
N TRP A 98 -10.62 5.20 4.56
CA TRP A 98 -11.70 5.92 3.86
C TRP A 98 -12.55 6.81 4.78
N ARG A 99 -12.25 6.84 6.08
CA ARG A 99 -12.88 7.71 7.07
C ARG A 99 -12.02 8.90 7.49
N ALA A 100 -10.82 9.00 6.93
CA ALA A 100 -9.93 10.12 7.20
C ALA A 100 -10.55 11.45 6.75
N ASP A 101 -10.28 12.49 7.52
CA ASP A 101 -10.77 13.85 7.27
C ASP A 101 -9.61 14.88 7.29
N TYR A 102 -9.94 16.14 7.03
CA TYR A 102 -8.95 17.21 7.01
C TYR A 102 -8.17 17.34 8.33
N ASN A 103 -8.82 17.12 9.48
CA ASN A 103 -8.14 17.21 10.78
C ASN A 103 -7.08 16.10 10.94
N ASP A 104 -7.29 14.95 10.31
CA ASP A 104 -6.28 13.88 10.29
C ASP A 104 -5.06 14.29 9.46
N VAL A 105 -5.27 14.97 8.34
CA VAL A 105 -4.18 15.51 7.50
C VAL A 105 -3.37 16.55 8.27
N VAL A 106 -4.04 17.47 8.98
CA VAL A 106 -3.37 18.47 9.83
C VAL A 106 -2.56 17.79 10.92
N ALA A 107 -3.13 16.81 11.62
CA ALA A 107 -2.43 16.05 12.66
C ALA A 107 -1.23 15.27 12.09
N PHE A 108 -1.37 14.71 10.91
CA PHE A 108 -0.27 14.02 10.20
C PHE A 108 0.85 14.99 9.82
N HIS A 109 0.50 16.20 9.33
CA HIS A 109 1.48 17.25 9.06
C HIS A 109 2.28 17.59 10.33
N HIS A 110 1.60 17.84 11.45
CA HIS A 110 2.26 18.09 12.72
C HIS A 110 3.21 16.96 13.11
N ALA A 111 2.75 15.71 13.04
CA ALA A 111 3.55 14.55 13.40
C ALA A 111 4.79 14.36 12.52
N ARG A 112 4.70 14.72 11.23
CA ARG A 112 5.77 14.44 10.25
C ARG A 112 6.66 15.63 9.94
N ARG A 113 6.21 16.87 10.19
CA ARG A 113 6.95 18.08 9.84
C ARG A 113 7.32 18.96 11.04
N LEU A 114 6.55 18.91 12.11
CA LEU A 114 6.70 19.79 13.25
C LEU A 114 7.11 19.05 14.53
N SER A 115 7.11 17.72 14.53
CA SER A 115 7.63 16.94 15.66
C SER A 115 9.15 16.88 15.64
N ASP A 116 9.71 16.53 16.80
CA ASP A 116 11.15 16.32 16.94
C ASP A 116 11.64 15.07 16.18
N ALA A 117 12.94 15.06 15.82
CA ALA A 117 13.58 13.85 15.32
C ALA A 117 13.40 12.68 16.32
N PRO A 118 13.25 11.43 15.86
CA PRO A 118 13.47 10.93 14.49
C PRO A 118 12.23 10.95 13.58
N PHE A 119 11.07 11.42 14.04
CA PHE A 119 9.80 11.35 13.30
C PHE A 119 9.68 12.41 12.20
N GLN A 120 10.47 13.46 12.29
CA GLN A 120 10.47 14.54 11.30
C GLN A 120 11.06 14.07 9.97
N ILE A 121 10.39 14.41 8.89
CA ILE A 121 10.86 14.18 7.52
C ILE A 121 11.13 15.50 6.79
N SER A 122 11.92 15.43 5.72
CA SER A 122 12.22 16.58 4.88
C SER A 122 10.96 17.13 4.17
N ALA A 123 11.03 18.39 3.73
CA ALA A 123 9.97 18.98 2.91
C ALA A 123 9.74 18.19 1.61
N SER A 124 10.80 17.70 0.98
CA SER A 124 10.72 16.88 -0.22
C SER A 124 9.98 15.56 0.02
N SER A 125 10.31 14.85 1.10
CA SER A 125 9.63 13.61 1.49
C SER A 125 8.16 13.86 1.84
N TRP A 126 7.87 14.97 2.51
CA TRP A 126 6.49 15.37 2.80
C TRP A 126 5.69 15.64 1.52
N ASN A 127 6.25 16.42 0.59
CA ASN A 127 5.57 16.72 -0.68
C ASN A 127 5.27 15.45 -1.48
N ARG A 128 6.20 14.49 -1.49
CA ARG A 128 5.97 13.19 -2.12
C ARG A 128 4.84 12.42 -1.43
N ALA A 129 4.84 12.38 -0.09
CA ALA A 129 3.81 11.69 0.68
C ALA A 129 2.42 12.30 0.42
N ILE A 130 2.31 13.62 0.41
CA ILE A 130 1.03 14.31 0.11
C ILE A 130 0.59 14.03 -1.33
N ALA A 131 1.50 14.02 -2.29
CA ALA A 131 1.18 13.68 -3.67
C ALA A 131 0.65 12.24 -3.81
N ALA A 132 1.22 11.30 -3.08
CA ALA A 132 0.75 9.93 -3.04
C ALA A 132 -0.65 9.81 -2.44
N LEU A 133 -0.90 10.48 -1.33
CA LEU A 133 -2.19 10.49 -0.65
C LEU A 133 -3.27 11.22 -1.47
N ASP A 134 -2.97 12.37 -2.04
CA ASP A 134 -3.92 13.08 -2.91
C ASP A 134 -4.32 12.24 -4.11
N LYS A 135 -3.36 11.53 -4.72
CA LYS A 135 -3.63 10.61 -5.83
C LYS A 135 -4.53 9.45 -5.40
N LEU A 136 -4.27 8.86 -4.23
CA LEU A 136 -5.09 7.78 -3.67
C LEU A 136 -6.54 8.23 -3.42
N TYR A 137 -6.73 9.36 -2.74
CA TYR A 137 -8.07 9.84 -2.40
C TYR A 137 -8.83 10.37 -3.62
N ARG A 138 -8.12 10.89 -4.61
CA ARG A 138 -8.72 11.29 -5.89
C ARG A 138 -9.26 10.07 -6.65
N TRP A 139 -8.47 9.01 -6.73
CA TRP A 139 -8.90 7.73 -7.28
C TRP A 139 -10.10 7.15 -6.50
N ALA A 140 -10.07 7.20 -5.17
CA ALA A 140 -11.18 6.72 -4.35
C ALA A 140 -12.49 7.51 -4.55
N LEU A 141 -12.41 8.81 -4.85
CA LEU A 141 -13.56 9.62 -5.25
C LEU A 141 -14.13 9.15 -6.61
N GLU A 142 -13.25 8.91 -7.58
CA GLU A 142 -13.63 8.45 -8.92
C GLU A 142 -14.29 7.07 -8.88
N GLU A 143 -13.80 6.17 -8.00
CA GLU A 143 -14.37 4.83 -7.79
C GLU A 143 -15.63 4.85 -6.88
N GLY A 144 -16.01 5.99 -6.33
CA GLY A 144 -17.17 6.10 -5.46
C GLY A 144 -17.01 5.51 -4.05
N LEU A 145 -15.76 5.27 -3.62
CA LEU A 145 -15.46 4.73 -2.29
C LEU A 145 -15.65 5.78 -1.18
N ILE A 146 -15.51 7.04 -1.52
CA ILE A 146 -15.68 8.19 -0.62
C ILE A 146 -16.49 9.29 -1.30
N ALA A 147 -17.17 10.11 -0.49
CA ALA A 147 -17.94 11.26 -0.97
C ALA A 147 -17.11 12.55 -1.02
N SER A 148 -16.04 12.63 -0.22
CA SER A 148 -15.15 13.80 -0.17
C SER A 148 -13.73 13.37 0.18
N SER A 149 -12.74 14.12 -0.33
CA SER A 149 -11.33 13.90 -0.01
C SER A 149 -10.93 14.68 1.25
N PRO A 150 -10.07 14.12 2.13
CA PRO A 150 -9.52 14.87 3.26
C PRO A 150 -8.59 16.02 2.85
N PHE A 151 -8.21 16.09 1.58
CA PHE A 151 -7.34 17.13 1.00
C PHE A 151 -8.11 18.28 0.31
N ARG A 152 -9.44 18.28 0.38
CA ARG A 152 -10.29 19.28 -0.28
C ARG A 152 -11.45 19.72 0.59
#